data_d635eec1ffae19e75f4b43fbb8a4178a
#
_entry.id   d635eec1ffae19e75f4b43fbb8a4178a
#
_cell.length_a   1.000
_cell.length_b   1.000
_cell.length_c   1.000
_cell.angle_alpha   90.00
_cell.angle_beta   90.00
_cell.angle_gamma   90.00
#
_symmetry.space_group_name_H-M   'P 1'
#
loop_
_entity.id
_entity.type
_entity.pdbx_description
1 polymer ?
#
loop_
_entity_poly.entity_id
_entity_poly.type
_entity_poly.pdbx_seq_one_letter_code
_entity_poly.pdbx_strand_id
1 'polypeptide(L)'
;MTERNKVMFGQVGKTYVYFTYGNHFMLNAVAKNEKNNAGAVLIRSIHPQKGIKSMIKNRKTSIISNLTNGPGKLTQAMNITKEQNNIDLTKNSPVFITDVIKPKKILKKSRIGITKGTEKLWNFRFEI
;
A
#
# COMPACT_ATOMS: atom_id res chain seq x y z
N MET A 1 5.27 -20.72 -0.46
CA MET A 1 3.92 -20.17 -0.16
C MET A 1 3.56 -20.53 1.28
N THR A 2 3.03 -19.55 2.01
CA THR A 2 2.55 -19.72 3.38
C THR A 2 1.11 -19.21 3.46
N GLU A 3 0.39 -19.51 4.54
CA GLU A 3 -0.95 -18.96 4.75
C GLU A 3 -0.95 -17.43 4.71
N ARG A 4 0.10 -16.81 5.24
CA ARG A 4 0.23 -15.35 5.28
C ARG A 4 0.36 -14.73 3.88
N ASN A 5 1.14 -15.33 2.99
CA ASN A 5 1.46 -14.74 1.68
C ASN A 5 0.76 -15.40 0.49
N LYS A 6 -0.15 -16.32 0.73
CA LYS A 6 -0.83 -17.06 -0.35
C LYS A 6 -1.56 -16.15 -1.34
N VAL A 7 -2.05 -14.99 -0.89
CA VAL A 7 -2.74 -14.02 -1.75
C VAL A 7 -1.82 -13.49 -2.86
N MET A 8 -0.53 -13.37 -2.60
CA MET A 8 0.46 -12.95 -3.60
C MET A 8 0.58 -13.90 -4.79
N PHE A 9 0.20 -15.16 -4.59
CA PHE A 9 0.20 -16.20 -5.64
C PHE A 9 -1.12 -16.24 -6.41
N GLY A 10 -2.13 -15.51 -5.94
CA GLY A 10 -3.46 -15.48 -6.52
C GLY A 10 -3.63 -14.44 -7.62
N GLN A 11 -4.84 -13.97 -7.77
CA GLN A 11 -5.25 -13.06 -8.82
C GLN A 11 -4.63 -11.67 -8.65
N VAL A 12 -4.11 -11.11 -9.74
CA VAL A 12 -3.64 -9.72 -9.82
C VAL A 12 -4.80 -8.76 -9.56
N GLY A 13 -4.50 -7.64 -8.88
CA GLY A 13 -5.50 -6.62 -8.55
C GLY A 13 -6.22 -6.84 -7.22
N LYS A 14 -5.87 -7.88 -6.49
CA LYS A 14 -6.37 -8.10 -5.13
C LYS A 14 -5.50 -7.36 -4.12
N THR A 15 -6.10 -6.97 -2.99
CA THR A 15 -5.31 -6.49 -1.86
C THR A 15 -4.57 -7.65 -1.21
N TYR A 16 -3.34 -7.38 -0.78
CA TYR A 16 -2.60 -8.24 0.13
C TYR A 16 -2.28 -7.43 1.38
N VAL A 17 -2.94 -7.75 2.48
CA VAL A 17 -2.76 -7.06 3.76
C VAL A 17 -2.14 -8.05 4.74
N TYR A 18 -0.98 -7.70 5.30
CA TYR A 18 -0.32 -8.51 6.31
C TYR A 18 0.13 -7.65 7.49
N PHE A 19 0.29 -8.30 8.62
CA PHE A 19 0.73 -7.67 9.86
C PHE A 19 2.24 -7.82 10.02
N THR A 20 2.92 -6.72 10.33
CA THR A 20 4.36 -6.74 10.50
C THR A 20 4.77 -6.56 11.96
N TYR A 21 6.05 -6.80 12.23
CA TYR A 21 6.69 -6.42 13.48
C TYR A 21 6.54 -4.90 13.69
N GLY A 22 6.21 -4.45 14.87
CA GLY A 22 5.92 -3.06 15.15
C GLY A 22 4.44 -2.70 15.14
N ASN A 23 3.58 -3.72 15.05
CA ASN A 23 2.12 -3.61 15.21
C ASN A 23 1.41 -2.81 14.11
N HIS A 24 1.84 -2.98 12.86
CA HIS A 24 1.22 -2.30 11.72
C HIS A 24 0.77 -3.29 10.66
N PHE A 25 -0.38 -3.00 10.05
CA PHE A 25 -0.79 -3.65 8.81
C PHE A 25 -0.09 -2.97 7.63
N MET A 26 0.22 -3.77 6.61
CA MET A 26 0.82 -3.29 5.36
C MET A 26 -0.13 -3.60 4.23
N LEU A 27 -0.52 -2.57 3.46
CA LEU A 27 -1.41 -2.69 2.31
C LEU A 27 -0.59 -2.82 1.03
N ASN A 28 -0.83 -3.90 0.32
CA ASN A 28 -0.23 -4.15 -0.99
C ASN A 28 -1.29 -4.40 -2.04
N ALA A 29 -0.96 -4.12 -3.28
CA ALA A 29 -1.70 -4.58 -4.45
C ALA A 29 -0.96 -5.77 -5.07
N VAL A 30 -1.65 -6.89 -5.26
CA VAL A 30 -1.06 -8.04 -5.95
C VAL A 30 -0.80 -7.66 -7.40
N ALA A 31 0.44 -7.75 -7.81
CA ALA A 31 0.91 -7.45 -9.15
C ALA A 31 2.06 -8.39 -9.49
N LYS A 32 1.97 -9.04 -10.63
CA LYS A 32 2.98 -9.99 -11.10
C LYS A 32 2.92 -10.11 -12.62
N ASN A 33 3.97 -10.60 -13.21
CA ASN A 33 4.01 -10.92 -14.63
C ASN A 33 4.04 -12.44 -14.84
N GLU A 34 4.07 -12.87 -16.08
CA GLU A 34 4.07 -14.29 -16.45
C GLU A 34 5.29 -15.07 -15.93
N LYS A 35 6.39 -14.37 -15.65
CA LYS A 35 7.65 -14.98 -15.19
C LYS A 35 7.68 -15.21 -13.68
N ASN A 36 6.78 -14.59 -12.92
CA ASN A 36 6.79 -14.65 -11.45
C ASN A 36 5.46 -15.18 -10.94
N ASN A 37 5.52 -16.21 -10.11
CA ASN A 37 4.33 -16.83 -9.52
C ASN A 37 3.70 -15.97 -8.43
N ALA A 38 4.45 -15.05 -7.84
CA ALA A 38 3.99 -14.20 -6.78
C ALA A 38 4.58 -12.80 -6.92
N GLY A 39 3.84 -11.80 -6.47
CA GLY A 39 4.31 -10.43 -6.45
C GLY A 39 3.28 -9.50 -5.85
N ALA A 40 3.76 -8.42 -5.27
CA ALA A 40 2.90 -7.37 -4.72
C ALA A 40 3.65 -6.03 -4.70
N VAL A 41 2.89 -4.95 -4.77
CA VAL A 41 3.39 -3.58 -4.68
C VAL A 41 2.88 -2.99 -3.37
N LEU A 42 3.79 -2.60 -2.50
CA LEU A 42 3.46 -1.94 -1.24
C LEU A 42 3.06 -0.50 -1.48
N ILE A 43 1.91 -0.11 -0.94
CA ILE A 43 1.46 1.28 -0.91
C ILE A 43 2.13 1.96 0.29
N ARG A 44 3.11 2.80 0.04
CA ARG A 44 3.92 3.39 1.13
C ARG A 44 3.36 4.69 1.65
N SER A 45 2.73 5.48 0.80
CA SER A 45 2.24 6.81 1.17
C SER A 45 1.17 7.24 0.19
N ILE A 46 0.19 7.97 0.68
CA ILE A 46 -0.86 8.59 -0.12
C ILE A 46 -1.03 10.05 0.29
N HIS A 47 -1.62 10.84 -0.60
CA HIS A 47 -2.03 12.20 -0.29
C HIS A 47 -3.52 12.20 0.08
N PRO A 48 -3.88 12.48 1.35
CA PRO A 48 -5.27 12.42 1.77
C PRO A 48 -6.03 13.62 1.22
N GLN A 49 -7.19 13.38 0.61
CA GLN A 49 -8.04 14.44 0.06
C GLN A 49 -9.40 14.53 0.77
N LYS A 50 -9.97 13.38 1.14
CA LYS A 50 -11.27 13.30 1.82
C LYS A 50 -11.15 12.42 3.06
N GLY A 51 -12.06 12.59 4.02
CA GLY A 51 -12.08 11.81 5.25
C GLY A 51 -10.97 12.19 6.24
N ILE A 52 -10.43 13.38 6.16
CA ILE A 52 -9.30 13.83 6.99
C ILE A 52 -9.66 13.80 8.48
N LYS A 53 -10.88 14.17 8.86
CA LYS A 53 -11.33 14.12 10.26
C LYS A 53 -11.30 12.70 10.82
N SER A 54 -11.74 11.71 10.05
CA SER A 54 -11.67 10.30 10.44
C SER A 54 -10.23 9.82 10.55
N MET A 55 -9.36 10.22 9.63
CA MET A 55 -7.93 9.89 9.66
C MET A 55 -7.25 10.48 10.91
N ILE A 56 -7.54 11.73 11.25
CA ILE A 56 -7.04 12.37 12.46
C ILE A 56 -7.44 11.58 13.70
N LYS A 57 -8.71 11.16 13.78
CA LYS A 57 -9.23 10.34 14.87
C LYS A 57 -8.50 9.00 14.95
N ASN A 58 -8.35 8.30 13.83
CA ASN A 58 -7.70 6.99 13.77
C ASN A 58 -6.21 7.06 14.12
N ARG A 59 -5.53 8.12 13.66
CA ARG A 59 -4.10 8.32 13.88
C ARG A 59 -3.76 9.01 15.19
N LYS A 60 -4.73 9.65 15.83
CA LYS A 60 -4.54 10.46 17.06
C LYS A 60 -3.48 11.56 16.86
N THR A 61 -3.45 12.17 15.69
CA THR A 61 -2.59 13.31 15.37
C THR A 61 -3.35 14.30 14.51
N SER A 62 -3.12 15.59 14.73
CA SER A 62 -3.70 16.68 13.94
C SER A 62 -2.78 17.17 12.83
N ILE A 63 -1.57 16.63 12.74
CA ILE A 63 -0.59 17.01 11.71
C ILE A 63 -0.95 16.31 10.40
N ILE A 64 -1.57 17.04 9.47
CA ILE A 64 -2.11 16.48 8.21
C ILE A 64 -1.00 15.84 7.39
N SER A 65 0.17 16.46 7.28
CA SER A 65 1.31 15.91 6.54
C SER A 65 1.86 14.59 7.11
N ASN A 66 1.46 14.23 8.33
CA ASN A 66 1.89 13.02 9.01
C ASN A 66 0.81 11.92 9.06
N LEU A 67 -0.35 12.15 8.45
CA LEU A 67 -1.47 11.20 8.52
C LEU A 67 -1.18 9.90 7.78
N THR A 68 -0.67 9.98 6.55
CA THR A 68 -0.57 8.87 5.61
C THR A 68 0.78 8.79 4.91
N ASN A 69 1.83 9.34 5.49
CA ASN A 69 3.16 9.40 4.90
C ASN A 69 4.06 8.20 5.23
N GLY A 70 3.47 7.08 5.50
CA GLY A 70 4.15 5.81 5.74
C GLY A 70 3.18 4.65 5.64
N PRO A 71 3.64 3.41 5.35
CA PRO A 71 2.76 2.28 5.07
C PRO A 71 1.90 1.88 6.26
N GLY A 72 2.44 1.86 7.47
CA GLY A 72 1.66 1.59 8.69
C GLY A 72 0.75 2.77 9.06
N LYS A 73 1.20 3.98 8.78
CA LYS A 73 0.40 5.20 9.02
C LYS A 73 -0.84 5.24 8.16
N LEU A 74 -0.71 4.94 6.86
CA LEU A 74 -1.85 4.97 5.95
C LEU A 74 -2.87 3.88 6.28
N THR A 75 -2.45 2.69 6.68
CA THR A 75 -3.40 1.64 7.08
C THR A 75 -4.12 2.00 8.37
N GLN A 76 -3.44 2.59 9.33
CA GLN A 76 -4.05 3.10 10.55
C GLN A 76 -5.05 4.23 10.25
N ALA A 77 -4.65 5.18 9.41
CA ALA A 77 -5.50 6.32 9.02
C ALA A 77 -6.79 5.86 8.34
N MET A 78 -6.69 4.88 7.46
CA MET A 78 -7.81 4.33 6.68
C MET A 78 -8.52 3.17 7.36
N ASN A 79 -8.10 2.79 8.56
CA ASN A 79 -8.64 1.66 9.31
C ASN A 79 -8.59 0.34 8.51
N ILE A 80 -7.49 0.11 7.82
CA ILE A 80 -7.25 -1.11 7.05
C ILE A 80 -6.64 -2.16 7.97
N THR A 81 -7.26 -3.34 7.99
CA THR A 81 -6.84 -4.49 8.79
C THR A 81 -6.83 -5.75 7.93
N LYS A 82 -6.68 -6.91 8.55
CA LYS A 82 -6.81 -8.22 7.88
C LYS A 82 -8.16 -8.39 7.15
N GLU A 83 -9.19 -7.67 7.58
CA GLU A 83 -10.53 -7.73 6.95
C GLU A 83 -10.52 -7.20 5.51
N GLN A 84 -9.58 -6.32 5.19
CA GLN A 84 -9.41 -5.80 3.84
C GLN A 84 -8.42 -6.63 3.00
N ASN A 85 -8.02 -7.80 3.46
CA ASN A 85 -7.19 -8.72 2.68
C ASN A 85 -8.02 -9.40 1.59
N ASN A 86 -7.42 -9.65 0.44
CA ASN A 86 -8.03 -10.35 -0.70
C ASN A 86 -9.29 -9.67 -1.26
N ILE A 87 -9.31 -8.34 -1.26
CA ILE A 87 -10.38 -7.52 -1.85
C ILE A 87 -9.98 -7.10 -3.26
N ASP A 88 -10.92 -7.11 -4.18
CA ASP A 88 -10.68 -6.70 -5.57
C ASP A 88 -10.58 -5.16 -5.67
N LEU A 89 -9.37 -4.69 -5.95
CA LEU A 89 -9.08 -3.26 -6.12
C LEU A 89 -9.60 -2.67 -7.43
N THR A 90 -10.03 -3.51 -8.36
CA THR A 90 -10.45 -3.09 -9.71
C THR A 90 -11.95 -2.88 -9.83
N LYS A 91 -12.70 -3.14 -8.76
CA LYS A 91 -14.17 -3.06 -8.72
C LYS A 91 -14.62 -2.08 -7.65
N ASN A 92 -15.89 -1.70 -7.68
CA ASN A 92 -16.52 -0.93 -6.61
C ASN A 92 -16.65 -1.81 -5.36
N SER A 93 -15.64 -1.75 -4.51
CA SER A 93 -15.47 -2.54 -3.29
C SER A 93 -15.06 -1.62 -2.13
N PRO A 94 -14.94 -2.11 -0.89
CA PRO A 94 -14.52 -1.28 0.23
C PRO A 94 -13.18 -0.57 0.04
N VAL A 95 -12.28 -1.16 -0.74
CA VAL A 95 -11.00 -0.55 -1.14
C VAL A 95 -10.84 -0.73 -2.64
N PHE A 96 -10.66 0.35 -3.37
CA PHE A 96 -10.47 0.26 -4.83
C PHE A 96 -9.54 1.36 -5.33
N ILE A 97 -8.97 1.12 -6.51
CA ILE A 97 -8.08 2.05 -7.22
C ILE A 97 -8.78 2.45 -8.52
N THR A 98 -8.81 3.75 -8.79
CA THR A 98 -9.32 4.28 -10.05
C THR A 98 -8.21 4.96 -10.83
N ASP A 99 -8.38 5.03 -12.15
CA ASP A 99 -7.49 5.80 -13.00
C ASP A 99 -7.86 7.29 -12.88
N VAL A 100 -6.86 8.10 -12.57
CA VAL A 100 -7.02 9.55 -12.39
C VAL A 100 -5.89 10.28 -13.15
N ILE A 101 -5.58 11.48 -12.75
CA ILE A 101 -4.51 12.28 -13.36
C ILE A 101 -3.17 11.58 -13.22
N LYS A 102 -2.48 11.37 -14.35
CA LYS A 102 -1.13 10.82 -14.35
C LYS A 102 -0.13 11.86 -13.87
N PRO A 103 0.81 11.47 -12.99
CA PRO A 103 1.85 12.39 -12.56
C PRO A 103 2.76 12.77 -13.74
N LYS A 104 3.21 14.02 -13.78
CA LYS A 104 4.12 14.50 -14.82
C LYS A 104 5.51 13.87 -14.70
N LYS A 105 5.93 13.54 -13.48
CA LYS A 105 7.24 12.97 -13.22
C LYS A 105 7.14 11.93 -12.10
N ILE A 106 7.73 10.78 -12.33
CA ILE A 106 7.86 9.71 -11.33
C ILE A 106 9.33 9.60 -10.93
N LEU A 107 9.60 9.71 -9.65
CA LEU A 107 10.92 9.51 -9.07
C LEU A 107 11.10 8.04 -8.70
N LYS A 108 12.30 7.51 -8.97
CA LYS A 108 12.67 6.13 -8.65
C LYS A 108 13.85 6.13 -7.71
N LYS A 109 13.76 5.35 -6.64
CA LYS A 109 14.82 5.20 -5.64
C LYS A 109 14.92 3.75 -5.18
N SER A 110 15.99 3.43 -4.45
CA SER A 110 16.11 2.17 -3.75
C SER A 110 15.01 2.01 -2.72
N ARG A 111 14.59 0.77 -2.49
CA ARG A 111 13.58 0.45 -1.49
C ARG A 111 14.10 0.75 -0.07
N ILE A 112 13.19 1.12 0.80
CA ILE A 112 13.48 1.50 2.18
C ILE A 112 13.48 0.24 3.08
N GLY A 113 14.45 0.16 4.00
CA GLY A 113 14.47 -0.88 5.03
C GLY A 113 14.87 -2.26 4.54
N ILE A 114 15.59 -2.36 3.42
CA ILE A 114 16.06 -3.63 2.87
C ILE A 114 17.59 -3.69 2.86
N THR A 115 18.12 -4.91 2.88
CA THR A 115 19.56 -5.19 2.81
C THR A 115 19.99 -5.88 1.51
N LYS A 116 19.03 -6.49 0.80
CA LYS A 116 19.25 -7.17 -0.49
C LYS A 116 18.46 -6.48 -1.59
N GLY A 117 18.99 -6.49 -2.82
CA GLY A 117 18.35 -5.88 -3.98
C GLY A 117 18.34 -4.36 -3.93
N THR A 118 19.30 -3.74 -3.23
CA THR A 118 19.40 -2.28 -3.10
C THR A 118 19.77 -1.59 -4.41
N GLU A 119 20.32 -2.32 -5.37
CA GLU A 119 20.62 -1.84 -6.73
C GLU A 119 19.34 -1.61 -7.56
N LYS A 120 18.23 -2.21 -7.17
CA LYS A 120 16.95 -2.07 -7.86
C LYS A 120 16.22 -0.83 -7.37
N LEU A 121 15.89 0.08 -8.29
CA LEU A 121 15.18 1.32 -8.00
C LEU A 121 13.67 1.08 -7.98
N TRP A 122 13.21 0.28 -7.04
CA TRP A 122 11.83 -0.16 -6.91
C TRP A 122 10.98 0.65 -5.91
N ASN A 123 11.48 1.80 -5.49
CA ASN A 123 10.70 2.77 -4.74
C ASN A 123 10.27 3.89 -5.71
N PHE A 124 9.00 3.87 -6.10
CA PHE A 124 8.40 4.83 -7.03
C PHE A 124 7.60 5.86 -6.25
N ARG A 125 7.79 7.13 -6.58
CA ARG A 125 7.03 8.22 -5.97
C ARG A 125 6.89 9.41 -6.90
N PHE A 126 5.92 10.26 -6.62
CA PHE A 126 5.78 11.55 -7.26
C PHE A 126 5.42 12.61 -6.22
N GLU A 127 5.69 13.85 -6.56
CA GLU A 127 5.29 15.00 -5.76
C GLU A 127 4.07 15.65 -6.40
N ILE A 128 3.22 16.19 -5.56
CA ILE A 128 1.98 16.85 -5.98
C ILE A 128 2.23 18.33 -6.20
#